data_81ca3c9054b13dee98714623eebffbdb
#
_entry.id   81ca3c9054b13dee98714623eebffbdb
#
_cell.length_a   1.000
_cell.length_b   1.000
_cell.length_c   1.000
_cell.angle_alpha   90.00
_cell.angle_beta   90.00
_cell.angle_gamma   90.00
#
_symmetry.space_group_name_H-M   'P 1'
#
loop_
_entity.id
_entity.type
_entity.pdbx_description
1 polymer ?
#
loop_
_entity_poly.entity_id
_entity_poly.type
_entity_poly.pdbx_seq_one_letter_code
_entity_poly.pdbx_strand_id
1 'polypeptide(L)'
;MIKFCQNCYDTQFNKYNPSGYYFAFKDEITTCLNCKHELLSIDFPKLDLRTLTTICNSKEFIDAMIDLYNKDKIEYQLKMAQFKVQEAQILQARREEEERNVPKCPTCGSKNIKSISASSRWLSVGLFGFGSNKVGKTMECKNCGYKW
;
A
#
# COMPACT_ATOMS: atom_id res chain seq x y z
N MET A 1 -17.98 -11.81 -8.66
CA MET A 1 -18.39 -11.96 -7.25
C MET A 1 -17.19 -11.75 -6.35
N ILE A 2 -17.37 -11.13 -5.20
CA ILE A 2 -16.32 -10.96 -4.19
C ILE A 2 -16.65 -11.88 -3.01
N LYS A 3 -15.68 -12.66 -2.56
CA LYS A 3 -15.81 -13.41 -1.32
C LYS A 3 -15.27 -12.60 -0.15
N PHE A 4 -15.95 -12.59 0.97
CA PHE A 4 -15.53 -11.87 2.16
C PHE A 4 -15.91 -12.63 3.44
N CYS A 5 -15.20 -12.34 4.51
CA CYS A 5 -15.46 -12.91 5.82
C CYS A 5 -16.24 -11.92 6.68
N GLN A 6 -17.52 -12.19 6.94
CA GLN A 6 -18.38 -11.33 7.76
C GLN A 6 -17.82 -11.13 9.17
N ASN A 7 -17.37 -12.20 9.82
CA ASN A 7 -16.82 -12.13 11.16
C ASN A 7 -15.58 -11.21 11.26
N CYS A 8 -14.65 -11.33 10.32
CA CYS A 8 -13.48 -10.43 10.30
C CYS A 8 -13.87 -9.00 9.93
N TYR A 9 -14.83 -8.83 9.02
CA TYR A 9 -15.35 -7.53 8.63
C TYR A 9 -15.96 -6.79 9.81
N ASP A 10 -16.75 -7.47 10.63
CA ASP A 10 -17.43 -6.86 11.77
C ASP A 10 -16.50 -6.63 12.97
N THR A 11 -15.54 -7.53 13.20
CA THR A 11 -14.71 -7.50 14.43
C THR A 11 -13.36 -6.81 14.25
N GLN A 12 -12.81 -6.75 13.04
CA GLN A 12 -11.42 -6.36 12.81
C GLN A 12 -11.25 -5.24 11.77
N PHE A 13 -12.34 -4.64 11.28
CA PHE A 13 -12.29 -3.68 10.19
C PHE A 13 -11.26 -2.56 10.40
N ASN A 14 -11.14 -2.05 11.61
CA ASN A 14 -10.21 -0.97 11.94
C ASN A 14 -8.87 -1.43 12.55
N LYS A 15 -8.67 -2.73 12.79
CA LYS A 15 -7.46 -3.24 13.45
C LYS A 15 -6.33 -3.60 12.51
N TYR A 16 -6.65 -4.05 11.30
CA TYR A 16 -5.68 -4.47 10.31
C TYR A 16 -6.01 -3.79 9.00
N ASN A 17 -4.99 -3.47 8.21
CA ASN A 17 -5.13 -2.80 6.92
C ASN A 17 -6.32 -3.40 6.13
N PRO A 18 -7.42 -2.66 6.00
CA PRO A 18 -8.72 -3.17 5.56
C PRO A 18 -8.74 -3.60 4.09
N SER A 19 -7.78 -3.16 3.30
CA SER A 19 -7.72 -3.47 1.88
C SER A 19 -7.39 -4.92 1.55
N GLY A 20 -7.02 -5.75 2.52
CA GLY A 20 -6.45 -7.05 2.23
C GLY A 20 -7.23 -8.28 2.70
N TYR A 21 -7.79 -8.25 3.89
CA TYR A 21 -8.19 -9.50 4.54
C TYR A 21 -9.69 -9.83 4.48
N TYR A 22 -10.56 -8.85 4.24
CA TYR A 22 -12.01 -9.07 4.26
C TYR A 22 -12.59 -9.41 2.90
N PHE A 23 -11.95 -8.89 1.86
CA PHE A 23 -12.39 -9.02 0.48
C PHE A 23 -11.28 -9.64 -0.36
N ALA A 24 -11.62 -10.24 -1.45
CA ALA A 24 -10.69 -10.77 -2.45
C ALA A 24 -10.04 -12.12 -2.12
N PHE A 25 -10.78 -13.02 -1.52
CA PHE A 25 -10.39 -14.43 -1.55
C PHE A 25 -10.51 -15.00 -2.98
N LYS A 26 -9.63 -15.93 -3.33
CA LYS A 26 -9.75 -16.67 -4.59
C LYS A 26 -11.04 -17.49 -4.58
N ASP A 27 -11.62 -17.74 -5.73
CA ASP A 27 -12.89 -18.46 -5.86
C ASP A 27 -12.85 -19.88 -5.28
N GLU A 28 -11.67 -20.50 -5.22
CA GLU A 28 -11.43 -21.81 -4.65
C GLU A 28 -11.50 -21.84 -3.12
N ILE A 29 -11.33 -20.69 -2.45
CA ILE A 29 -11.30 -20.60 -0.99
C ILE A 29 -12.73 -20.44 -0.47
N THR A 30 -13.14 -21.33 0.43
CA THR A 30 -14.49 -21.31 1.04
C THR A 30 -14.48 -20.85 2.49
N THR A 31 -13.32 -20.90 3.15
CA THR A 31 -13.17 -20.53 4.56
C THR A 31 -12.14 -19.43 4.75
N CYS A 32 -12.38 -18.57 5.70
CA CYS A 32 -11.48 -17.47 6.05
C CYS A 32 -10.15 -18.01 6.59
N LEU A 33 -9.04 -17.53 6.04
CA LEU A 33 -7.70 -17.94 6.47
C LEU A 33 -7.36 -17.48 7.90
N ASN A 34 -7.99 -16.39 8.34
CA ASN A 34 -7.73 -15.82 9.65
C ASN A 34 -8.59 -16.41 10.77
N CYS A 35 -9.92 -16.45 10.61
CA CYS A 35 -10.83 -16.89 11.67
C CYS A 35 -11.56 -18.21 11.38
N LYS A 36 -11.31 -18.84 10.23
CA LYS A 36 -11.87 -20.14 9.78
C LYS A 36 -13.40 -20.18 9.58
N HIS A 37 -14.09 -19.03 9.68
CA HIS A 37 -15.50 -18.95 9.33
C HIS A 37 -15.71 -19.09 7.82
N GLU A 38 -16.90 -19.53 7.43
CA GLU A 38 -17.30 -19.63 6.04
C GLU A 38 -17.33 -18.23 5.37
N LEU A 39 -16.93 -18.18 4.11
CA LEU A 39 -16.91 -16.94 3.34
C LEU A 39 -18.26 -16.71 2.65
N LEU A 40 -18.78 -15.52 2.78
CA LEU A 40 -19.93 -15.05 2.03
C LEU A 40 -19.51 -14.50 0.66
N SER A 41 -20.41 -14.58 -0.31
CA SER A 41 -20.21 -14.00 -1.65
C SER A 41 -21.16 -12.84 -1.87
N ILE A 42 -20.62 -11.73 -2.34
CA ILE A 42 -21.42 -10.57 -2.74
C ILE A 42 -21.22 -10.27 -4.22
N ASP A 43 -22.30 -9.87 -4.88
CA ASP A 43 -22.24 -9.36 -6.24
C ASP A 43 -21.89 -7.86 -6.21
N PHE A 44 -20.60 -7.57 -6.16
CA PHE A 44 -20.09 -6.21 -6.14
C PHE A 44 -18.83 -6.09 -7.01
N PRO A 45 -18.61 -5.00 -7.75
CA PRO A 45 -17.45 -4.83 -8.60
C PRO A 45 -16.16 -4.71 -7.79
N LYS A 46 -15.22 -5.63 -8.00
CA LYS A 46 -13.95 -5.68 -7.26
C LYS A 46 -13.10 -4.42 -7.42
N LEU A 47 -13.10 -3.84 -8.63
CA LEU A 47 -12.34 -2.61 -8.90
C LEU A 47 -12.92 -1.42 -8.14
N ASP A 48 -14.25 -1.33 -8.09
CA ASP A 48 -14.92 -0.25 -7.38
C ASP A 48 -14.68 -0.32 -5.87
N LEU A 49 -14.65 -1.52 -5.30
CA LEU A 49 -14.29 -1.70 -3.89
C LEU A 49 -12.89 -1.14 -3.59
N ARG A 50 -11.93 -1.36 -4.48
CA ARG A 50 -10.57 -0.81 -4.33
C ARG A 50 -10.60 0.72 -4.33
N THR A 51 -11.34 1.33 -5.25
CA THR A 51 -11.51 2.79 -5.29
C THR A 51 -12.13 3.30 -3.99
N LEU A 52 -13.20 2.66 -3.51
CA LEU A 52 -13.87 3.05 -2.27
C LEU A 52 -12.92 3.00 -1.06
N THR A 53 -12.15 1.92 -0.91
CA THR A 53 -11.18 1.79 0.18
C THR A 53 -10.03 2.80 0.09
N THR A 54 -9.71 3.30 -1.10
CA THR A 54 -8.72 4.36 -1.28
C THR A 54 -9.25 5.73 -0.84
N ILE A 55 -10.54 5.98 -1.09
CA ILE A 55 -11.20 7.26 -0.73
C ILE A 55 -11.48 7.32 0.76
N CYS A 56 -12.18 6.33 1.28
CA CYS A 56 -12.54 6.28 2.69
C CYS A 56 -12.57 4.83 3.16
N ASN A 57 -11.75 4.58 4.16
CA ASN A 57 -11.59 3.27 4.74
C ASN A 57 -12.42 3.13 6.01
N SER A 58 -13.73 3.44 5.93
CA SER A 58 -14.67 3.18 7.01
C SER A 58 -15.70 2.13 6.59
N LYS A 59 -16.11 1.31 7.58
CA LYS A 59 -17.10 0.26 7.37
C LYS A 59 -18.44 0.86 6.92
N GLU A 60 -18.89 1.91 7.58
CA GLU A 60 -20.15 2.59 7.32
C GLU A 60 -20.22 3.15 5.90
N PHE A 61 -19.10 3.68 5.41
CA PHE A 61 -19.01 4.19 4.04
C PHE A 61 -19.10 3.05 3.01
N ILE A 62 -18.40 1.96 3.23
CA ILE A 62 -18.42 0.80 2.33
C ILE A 62 -19.80 0.16 2.33
N ASP A 63 -20.41 -0.05 3.50
CA ASP A 63 -21.78 -0.60 3.63
C ASP A 63 -22.79 0.28 2.90
N ALA A 64 -22.74 1.61 3.08
CA ALA A 64 -23.61 2.54 2.38
C ALA A 64 -23.47 2.48 0.87
N MET A 65 -22.25 2.28 0.35
CA MET A 65 -22.01 2.17 -1.09
C MET A 65 -22.45 0.81 -1.65
N ILE A 66 -22.34 -0.27 -0.89
CA ILE A 66 -22.88 -1.59 -1.27
C ILE A 66 -24.41 -1.52 -1.30
N ASP A 67 -25.02 -0.91 -0.30
CA ASP A 67 -26.47 -0.69 -0.25
C ASP A 67 -26.97 0.16 -1.44
N LEU A 68 -26.25 1.22 -1.77
CA LEU A 68 -26.58 2.07 -2.90
C LEU A 68 -26.47 1.29 -4.22
N TYR A 69 -25.44 0.47 -4.40
CA TYR A 69 -25.26 -0.39 -5.56
C TYR A 69 -26.46 -1.33 -5.78
N ASN A 70 -27.03 -1.84 -4.68
CA ASN A 70 -28.20 -2.73 -4.75
C ASN A 70 -29.52 -1.98 -4.97
N LYS A 71 -29.64 -0.76 -4.47
CA LYS A 71 -30.87 0.05 -4.53
C LYS A 71 -30.99 0.89 -5.79
N ASP A 72 -29.94 1.62 -6.16
CA ASP A 72 -29.90 2.55 -7.29
C ASP A 72 -28.55 2.52 -7.99
N LYS A 73 -28.49 1.72 -9.06
CA LYS A 73 -27.26 1.57 -9.86
C LYS A 73 -26.87 2.86 -10.60
N ILE A 74 -27.83 3.73 -10.92
CA ILE A 74 -27.55 4.97 -11.66
C ILE A 74 -26.85 5.96 -10.71
N GLU A 75 -27.43 6.20 -9.54
CA GLU A 75 -26.82 7.07 -8.54
C GLU A 75 -25.46 6.52 -8.09
N TYR A 76 -25.35 5.20 -7.90
CA TYR A 76 -24.08 4.55 -7.61
C TYR A 76 -23.00 4.84 -8.67
N GLN A 77 -23.33 4.69 -9.96
CA GLN A 77 -22.38 4.96 -11.05
C GLN A 77 -21.93 6.42 -11.09
N LEU A 78 -22.83 7.37 -10.85
CA LEU A 78 -22.50 8.79 -10.77
C LEU A 78 -21.50 9.07 -9.62
N LYS A 79 -21.75 8.52 -8.43
CA LYS A 79 -20.81 8.66 -7.30
C LYS A 79 -19.47 7.98 -7.59
N MET A 80 -19.49 6.79 -8.18
CA MET A 80 -18.26 6.09 -8.54
C MET A 80 -17.42 6.84 -9.57
N ALA A 81 -18.03 7.53 -10.54
CA ALA A 81 -17.30 8.38 -11.47
C ALA A 81 -16.55 9.50 -10.75
N GLN A 82 -17.19 10.15 -9.78
CA GLN A 82 -16.54 11.18 -8.95
C GLN A 82 -15.40 10.59 -8.09
N PHE A 83 -15.62 9.44 -7.48
CA PHE A 83 -14.59 8.78 -6.64
C PHE A 83 -13.37 8.32 -7.45
N LYS A 84 -13.55 7.87 -8.69
CA LYS A 84 -12.42 7.53 -9.58
C LYS A 84 -11.54 8.74 -9.89
N VAL A 85 -12.13 9.92 -10.05
CA VAL A 85 -11.37 11.17 -10.22
C VAL A 85 -10.59 11.50 -8.95
N GLN A 86 -11.24 11.41 -7.77
CA GLN A 86 -10.58 11.66 -6.50
C GLN A 86 -9.47 10.64 -6.22
N GLU A 87 -9.68 9.36 -6.50
CA GLU A 87 -8.66 8.32 -6.38
C GLU A 87 -7.42 8.66 -7.22
N ALA A 88 -7.61 9.07 -8.47
CA ALA A 88 -6.52 9.48 -9.35
C ALA A 88 -5.71 10.64 -8.76
N GLN A 89 -6.38 11.65 -8.19
CA GLN A 89 -5.72 12.78 -7.51
C GLN A 89 -4.93 12.33 -6.27
N ILE A 90 -5.52 11.47 -5.43
CA ILE A 90 -4.85 10.92 -4.24
C ILE A 90 -3.59 10.12 -4.63
N LEU A 91 -3.70 9.27 -5.64
CA LEU A 91 -2.58 8.46 -6.11
C LEU A 91 -1.48 9.31 -6.77
N GLN A 92 -1.85 10.39 -7.45
CA GLN A 92 -0.89 11.34 -7.99
C GLN A 92 -0.16 12.07 -6.87
N ALA A 93 -0.89 12.62 -5.89
CA ALA A 93 -0.29 13.32 -4.75
C ALA A 93 0.69 12.42 -3.96
N ARG A 94 0.33 11.15 -3.74
CA ARG A 94 1.23 10.17 -3.09
C ARG A 94 2.51 9.93 -3.90
N ARG A 95 2.40 9.78 -5.23
CA ARG A 95 3.60 9.63 -6.09
C ARG A 95 4.51 10.84 -6.04
N GLU A 96 3.95 12.04 -6.09
CA GLU A 96 4.72 13.27 -5.99
C GLU A 96 5.41 13.41 -4.63
N GLU A 97 4.76 12.97 -3.56
CA GLU A 97 5.34 12.94 -2.22
C GLU A 97 6.47 11.90 -2.11
N GLU A 98 6.25 10.70 -2.62
CA GLU A 98 7.28 9.66 -2.69
C GLU A 98 8.49 10.14 -3.50
N GLU A 99 8.28 10.80 -4.65
CA GLU A 99 9.37 11.35 -5.47
C GLU A 99 10.14 12.48 -4.77
N ARG A 100 9.47 13.30 -3.96
CA ARG A 100 10.14 14.32 -3.14
C ARG A 100 10.99 13.71 -2.04
N ASN A 101 10.50 12.65 -1.43
CA ASN A 101 11.15 11.96 -0.31
C ASN A 101 12.28 11.01 -0.73
N VAL A 102 12.46 10.74 -2.04
CA VAL A 102 13.62 9.96 -2.50
C VAL A 102 14.91 10.73 -2.22
N PRO A 103 15.84 10.18 -1.42
CA PRO A 103 17.10 10.83 -1.14
C PRO A 103 17.88 11.04 -2.44
N LYS A 104 18.49 12.22 -2.57
CA LYS A 104 19.33 12.57 -3.72
C LYS A 104 20.78 12.73 -3.26
N CYS A 105 21.69 12.38 -4.14
CA CYS A 105 23.11 12.60 -3.86
C CYS A 105 23.39 14.11 -3.72
N PRO A 106 24.00 14.57 -2.61
CA PRO A 106 24.27 15.98 -2.40
C PRO A 106 25.31 16.56 -3.38
N THR A 107 26.10 15.70 -4.02
CA THR A 107 27.15 16.10 -4.95
C THR A 107 26.69 16.20 -6.39
N CYS A 108 25.93 15.20 -6.88
CA CYS A 108 25.52 15.14 -8.30
C CYS A 108 24.02 15.13 -8.52
N GLY A 109 23.18 15.22 -7.46
CA GLY A 109 21.73 15.22 -7.56
C GLY A 109 21.09 13.87 -7.98
N SER A 110 21.88 12.84 -8.24
CA SER A 110 21.39 11.54 -8.71
C SER A 110 20.54 10.85 -7.64
N LYS A 111 19.41 10.24 -8.07
CA LYS A 111 18.58 9.35 -7.25
C LYS A 111 19.12 7.91 -7.18
N ASN A 112 20.17 7.57 -7.94
CA ASN A 112 20.75 6.23 -7.96
C ASN A 112 21.65 6.00 -6.74
N ILE A 113 21.01 5.73 -5.62
CA ILE A 113 21.62 5.64 -4.29
C ILE A 113 21.51 4.20 -3.79
N LYS A 114 22.56 3.73 -3.13
CA LYS A 114 22.58 2.45 -2.43
C LYS A 114 22.82 2.69 -0.94
N SER A 115 22.05 2.03 -0.07
CA SER A 115 22.36 2.00 1.36
C SER A 115 23.59 1.11 1.62
N ILE A 116 24.48 1.58 2.48
CA ILE A 116 25.66 0.82 2.92
C ILE A 116 25.22 -0.02 4.12
N SER A 117 25.17 -1.36 3.94
CA SER A 117 24.77 -2.26 5.03
C SER A 117 25.77 -2.22 6.20
N ALA A 118 25.26 -2.48 7.42
CA ALA A 118 26.11 -2.55 8.62
C ALA A 118 27.21 -3.61 8.46
N SER A 119 26.89 -4.78 7.91
CA SER A 119 27.88 -5.85 7.66
C SER A 119 29.01 -5.40 6.72
N SER A 120 28.68 -4.65 5.66
CA SER A 120 29.71 -4.11 4.74
C SER A 120 30.60 -3.06 5.40
N ARG A 121 30.09 -2.32 6.39
CA ARG A 121 30.88 -1.37 7.19
C ARG A 121 31.86 -2.10 8.12
N TRP A 122 31.39 -3.11 8.85
CA TRP A 122 32.20 -3.90 9.76
C TRP A 122 33.32 -4.66 9.04
N LEU A 123 33.02 -5.27 7.89
CA LEU A 123 34.04 -5.96 7.08
C LEU A 123 35.13 -4.99 6.61
N SER A 124 34.78 -3.76 6.22
CA SER A 124 35.79 -2.78 5.80
C SER A 124 36.64 -2.24 6.93
N VAL A 125 36.11 -2.15 8.15
CA VAL A 125 36.88 -1.80 9.36
C VAL A 125 37.83 -2.93 9.73
N GLY A 126 37.39 -4.20 9.67
CA GLY A 126 38.20 -5.36 9.97
C GLY A 126 39.39 -5.57 9.02
N LEU A 127 39.23 -5.21 7.71
CA LEU A 127 40.26 -5.40 6.71
C LEU A 127 41.18 -4.17 6.52
N PHE A 128 40.66 -2.96 6.69
CA PHE A 128 41.36 -1.71 6.36
C PHE A 128 41.46 -0.73 7.55
N GLY A 129 41.04 -1.13 8.75
CA GLY A 129 41.06 -0.31 9.95
C GLY A 129 40.04 0.85 9.90
N PHE A 130 40.14 1.77 10.88
CA PHE A 130 39.26 2.94 11.01
C PHE A 130 39.42 3.98 9.89
N GLY A 131 40.39 3.86 9.02
CA GLY A 131 40.57 4.72 7.84
C GLY A 131 39.65 4.42 6.67
N SER A 132 38.75 3.45 6.79
CA SER A 132 37.81 3.12 5.69
C SER A 132 36.84 4.27 5.38
N ASN A 133 36.74 4.65 4.10
CA ASN A 133 35.78 5.66 3.61
C ASN A 133 34.30 5.30 3.80
N LYS A 134 33.98 4.14 4.39
CA LYS A 134 32.63 3.66 4.69
C LYS A 134 32.21 3.87 6.14
N VAL A 135 33.13 4.20 7.02
CA VAL A 135 32.86 4.38 8.46
C VAL A 135 32.00 5.63 8.65
N GLY A 136 30.88 5.48 9.38
CA GLY A 136 29.96 6.57 9.67
C GLY A 136 29.03 6.98 8.51
N LYS A 137 29.17 6.37 7.31
CA LYS A 137 28.37 6.70 6.12
C LYS A 137 27.31 5.63 5.89
N THR A 138 26.10 6.08 5.54
CA THR A 138 24.93 5.21 5.38
C THR A 138 24.50 5.03 3.95
N MET A 139 24.88 5.97 3.06
CA MET A 139 24.49 6.02 1.67
C MET A 139 25.69 6.13 0.73
N GLU A 140 25.57 5.56 -0.44
CA GLU A 140 26.55 5.65 -1.53
C GLU A 140 25.82 5.96 -2.83
N CYS A 141 26.26 6.99 -3.55
CA CYS A 141 25.79 7.29 -4.89
C CYS A 141 26.46 6.36 -5.91
N LYS A 142 25.67 5.59 -6.64
CA LYS A 142 26.20 4.71 -7.69
C LYS A 142 26.67 5.47 -8.94
N ASN A 143 26.29 6.74 -9.08
CA ASN A 143 26.64 7.55 -10.23
C ASN A 143 27.99 8.24 -10.09
N CYS A 144 28.27 8.87 -8.93
CA CYS A 144 29.52 9.60 -8.69
C CYS A 144 30.41 8.99 -7.60
N GLY A 145 29.98 7.89 -6.95
CA GLY A 145 30.74 7.23 -5.88
C GLY A 145 30.77 7.97 -4.53
N TYR A 146 30.09 9.13 -4.42
CA TYR A 146 30.06 9.90 -3.17
C TYR A 146 29.30 9.12 -2.08
N LYS A 147 29.86 9.16 -0.85
CA LYS A 147 29.33 8.46 0.32
C LYS A 147 29.06 9.45 1.44
N TRP A 148 27.88 9.37 2.08
CA TRP A 148 27.45 10.25 3.17
C TRP A 148 26.63 9.53 4.23
#